data_ff77c42633329d77e00bab1344b251e9
#
_entry.id   ff77c42633329d77e00bab1344b251e9
#
_cell.length_a   1.000
_cell.length_b   1.000
_cell.length_c   1.000
_cell.angle_alpha   90.00
_cell.angle_beta   90.00
_cell.angle_gamma   90.00
#
_symmetry.space_group_name_H-M   'P 1'
#
loop_
_entity.id
_entity.type
_entity.pdbx_description
1 polymer ?
#
loop_
_entity_poly.entity_id
_entity_poly.type
_entity_poly.pdbx_seq_one_letter_code
_entity_poly.pdbx_strand_id
1 'polypeptide(L)'
;HGDREHGFIGARLRMNRKVIAGYWQDEDVQKRLGGWMRAAVGAAFSRTLKVMRFGDNMRNVAVTEGDKVEVQAKLGWQVNTWPVGTLVEYIDAVAETETDALMKELSEKYEINTDKVDSIRYQAKTEIAMKRLLDQEGCRAFSNTFEDLYGMEQLPGLASQRLMEQGYGYGGEGDWKVSAMTAVIKAMGEGLDGGTSFMEDYTYDLTKGNE
;
A
#
# COMPACT_ATOMS: atom_id res chain seq x y z
N HIS A 1 34.32 -0.08 26.44
CA HIS A 1 33.58 -1.28 26.18
C HIS A 1 33.04 -1.29 24.75
N GLY A 2 32.51 -2.44 24.30
CA GLY A 2 32.13 -2.68 22.91
C GLY A 2 31.12 -1.69 22.31
N ASP A 3 30.29 -1.07 23.12
CA ASP A 3 29.34 -0.02 22.69
C ASP A 3 30.06 1.21 22.10
N ARG A 4 31.17 1.64 22.76
CA ARG A 4 31.98 2.78 22.30
C ARG A 4 32.77 2.41 21.05
N GLU A 5 33.33 1.20 21.01
CA GLU A 5 34.05 0.70 19.85
C GLU A 5 33.13 0.58 18.64
N HIS A 6 31.95 0.02 18.80
CA HIS A 6 30.94 -0.05 17.74
C HIS A 6 30.50 1.36 17.28
N GLY A 7 30.27 2.26 18.23
CA GLY A 7 29.95 3.65 17.94
C GLY A 7 31.04 4.37 17.15
N PHE A 8 32.32 4.11 17.50
CA PHE A 8 33.47 4.65 16.77
C PHE A 8 33.52 4.10 15.33
N ILE A 9 33.35 2.81 15.13
CA ILE A 9 33.35 2.17 13.82
C ILE A 9 32.21 2.75 12.98
N GLY A 10 30.99 2.85 13.53
CA GLY A 10 29.84 3.44 12.85
C GLY A 10 30.06 4.90 12.44
N ALA A 11 30.75 5.69 13.30
CA ALA A 11 31.12 7.07 12.96
C ALA A 11 32.14 7.14 11.82
N ARG A 12 33.15 6.27 11.82
CA ARG A 12 34.17 6.18 10.76
C ARG A 12 33.59 5.77 9.43
N LEU A 13 32.61 4.85 9.43
CA LEU A 13 31.89 4.39 8.26
C LEU A 13 30.78 5.35 7.82
N ARG A 14 30.54 6.45 8.54
CA ARG A 14 29.44 7.40 8.31
C ARG A 14 28.06 6.69 8.22
N MET A 15 27.86 5.67 9.02
CA MET A 15 26.60 4.96 9.09
C MET A 15 25.55 5.76 9.86
N ASN A 16 24.35 5.82 9.32
CA ASN A 16 23.19 6.33 10.06
C ASN A 16 22.93 5.40 11.25
N ARG A 17 22.86 5.97 12.44
CA ARG A 17 22.64 5.21 13.67
C ARG A 17 21.86 6.02 14.70
N LYS A 18 21.19 5.31 15.58
CA LYS A 18 20.57 5.87 16.78
C LYS A 18 21.27 5.28 18.01
N VAL A 19 21.61 6.14 18.95
CA VAL A 19 22.11 5.71 20.27
C VAL A 19 20.93 5.72 21.24
N ILE A 20 20.68 4.58 21.87
CA ILE A 20 19.67 4.41 22.91
C ILE A 20 20.40 3.91 24.15
N ALA A 21 20.54 4.77 25.14
CA ALA A 21 21.19 4.46 26.40
C ALA A 21 20.14 4.22 27.50
N GLY A 22 20.45 3.31 28.42
CA GLY A 22 19.62 2.96 29.54
C GLY A 22 19.72 1.47 29.88
N TYR A 23 19.04 1.03 30.90
CA TYR A 23 18.94 -0.37 31.25
C TYR A 23 17.98 -1.08 30.29
N TRP A 24 18.38 -2.18 29.72
CA TRP A 24 17.66 -2.80 28.61
C TRP A 24 16.26 -3.30 28.98
N GLN A 25 15.97 -3.57 30.25
CA GLN A 25 14.65 -3.97 30.74
C GLN A 25 13.72 -2.78 31.03
N ASP A 26 14.21 -1.56 31.00
CA ASP A 26 13.37 -0.37 31.21
C ASP A 26 12.41 -0.21 30.03
N GLU A 27 11.12 -0.03 30.32
CA GLU A 27 10.07 0.11 29.32
C GLU A 27 10.33 1.28 28.37
N ASP A 28 10.87 2.41 28.87
CA ASP A 28 11.24 3.54 28.02
C ASP A 28 12.33 3.18 27.01
N VAL A 29 13.33 2.42 27.43
CA VAL A 29 14.42 1.94 26.55
C VAL A 29 13.86 1.02 25.48
N GLN A 30 13.00 0.07 25.85
CA GLN A 30 12.36 -0.85 24.92
C GLN A 30 11.45 -0.11 23.95
N LYS A 31 10.69 0.85 24.40
CA LYS A 31 9.81 1.69 23.54
C LYS A 31 10.63 2.46 22.50
N ARG A 32 11.72 3.10 22.93
CA ARG A 32 12.61 3.85 22.03
C ARG A 32 13.31 2.94 21.03
N LEU A 33 13.74 1.75 21.47
CA LEU A 33 14.33 0.73 20.62
C LEU A 33 13.33 0.20 19.60
N GLY A 34 12.13 -0.17 20.05
CA GLY A 34 11.05 -0.64 19.18
C GLY A 34 10.69 0.38 18.10
N GLY A 35 10.55 1.66 18.46
CA GLY A 35 10.29 2.74 17.48
C GLY A 35 11.41 2.87 16.44
N TRP A 36 12.67 2.77 16.87
CA TRP A 36 13.80 2.81 15.94
C TRP A 36 13.86 1.56 15.02
N MET A 37 13.60 0.38 15.57
CA MET A 37 13.56 -0.86 14.79
C MET A 37 12.49 -0.81 13.71
N ARG A 38 11.29 -0.29 14.02
CA ARG A 38 10.22 -0.10 13.03
C ARG A 38 10.62 0.87 11.93
N ALA A 39 11.26 1.98 12.27
CA ALA A 39 11.80 2.92 11.29
C ALA A 39 12.86 2.27 10.39
N ALA A 40 13.72 1.42 10.95
CA ALA A 40 14.72 0.67 10.19
C ALA A 40 14.07 -0.36 9.23
N VAL A 41 13.00 -1.03 9.67
CA VAL A 41 12.20 -1.92 8.82
C VAL A 41 11.59 -1.14 7.65
N GLY A 42 10.96 0.00 7.92
CA GLY A 42 10.40 0.86 6.87
C GLY A 42 11.45 1.33 5.87
N ALA A 43 12.63 1.74 6.35
CA ALA A 43 13.73 2.15 5.48
C ALA A 43 14.27 1.00 4.63
N ALA A 44 14.37 -0.20 5.19
CA ALA A 44 14.81 -1.40 4.46
C ALA A 44 13.78 -1.82 3.40
N PHE A 45 12.50 -1.86 3.78
CA PHE A 45 11.38 -2.15 2.88
C PHE A 45 11.31 -1.15 1.72
N SER A 46 11.48 0.13 2.02
CA SER A 46 11.48 1.22 1.03
C SER A 46 12.50 1.01 -0.10
N ARG A 47 13.70 0.51 0.21
CA ARG A 47 14.79 0.36 -0.78
C ARG A 47 14.48 -0.59 -1.92
N THR A 48 13.55 -1.50 -1.74
CA THR A 48 13.17 -2.53 -2.72
C THR A 48 11.72 -2.42 -3.18
N LEU A 49 11.02 -1.36 -2.74
CA LEU A 49 9.60 -1.18 -3.02
C LEU A 49 9.36 -0.93 -4.50
N LYS A 50 8.49 -1.74 -5.08
CA LYS A 50 7.95 -1.53 -6.41
C LYS A 50 6.49 -1.10 -6.31
N VAL A 51 6.15 -0.09 -7.08
CA VAL A 51 4.80 0.48 -7.18
C VAL A 51 4.29 0.32 -8.61
N MET A 52 3.10 -0.21 -8.74
CA MET A 52 2.39 -0.33 -10.01
C MET A 52 1.33 0.76 -10.12
N ARG A 53 1.40 1.60 -11.14
CA ARG A 53 0.33 2.54 -11.47
C ARG A 53 -0.45 2.01 -12.66
N PHE A 54 -1.72 1.73 -12.48
CA PHE A 54 -2.63 1.39 -13.57
C PHE A 54 -3.15 2.67 -14.21
N GLY A 55 -2.78 2.88 -15.46
CA GLY A 55 -3.10 4.11 -16.17
C GLY A 55 -2.23 5.29 -15.74
N ASP A 56 -2.81 6.48 -15.73
CA ASP A 56 -2.10 7.73 -15.44
C ASP A 56 -2.52 8.34 -14.09
N ASN A 57 -2.04 9.51 -13.74
CA ASN A 57 -2.54 10.31 -12.64
C ASN A 57 -3.82 11.05 -13.05
N MET A 58 -4.57 11.49 -12.07
CA MET A 58 -5.77 12.29 -12.29
C MET A 58 -5.43 13.59 -13.01
N ARG A 59 -6.20 13.93 -14.05
CA ARG A 59 -6.04 15.19 -14.79
C ARG A 59 -6.34 16.38 -13.91
N ASN A 60 -5.60 17.46 -14.11
CA ASN A 60 -5.71 18.72 -13.36
C ASN A 60 -5.41 18.63 -11.86
N VAL A 61 -4.83 17.53 -11.39
CA VAL A 61 -4.42 17.31 -10.00
C VAL A 61 -2.92 16.98 -9.98
N ALA A 62 -2.11 18.01 -10.16
CA ALA A 62 -0.65 17.87 -10.28
C ALA A 62 0.01 17.25 -9.04
N VAL A 63 -0.60 17.36 -7.87
CA VAL A 63 -0.09 16.79 -6.62
C VAL A 63 -0.03 15.26 -6.65
N THR A 64 -0.80 14.59 -7.51
CA THR A 64 -0.79 13.13 -7.63
C THR A 64 0.41 12.60 -8.43
N GLU A 65 1.12 13.47 -9.15
CA GLU A 65 2.35 13.12 -9.86
C GLU A 65 3.60 13.48 -9.02
N GLY A 66 4.78 13.12 -9.47
CA GLY A 66 6.05 13.42 -8.80
C GLY A 66 7.27 12.95 -9.60
N ASP A 67 8.46 13.23 -9.07
CA ASP A 67 9.73 12.84 -9.69
C ASP A 67 10.08 11.38 -9.35
N LYS A 68 9.82 10.47 -10.29
CA LYS A 68 10.11 9.04 -10.16
C LYS A 68 11.62 8.75 -10.10
N VAL A 69 12.43 9.58 -10.74
CA VAL A 69 13.89 9.43 -10.72
C VAL A 69 14.45 9.81 -9.36
N GLU A 70 13.96 10.92 -8.80
CA GLU A 70 14.38 11.37 -7.47
C GLU A 70 14.03 10.36 -6.39
N VAL A 71 12.82 9.82 -6.38
CA VAL A 71 12.41 8.84 -5.34
C VAL A 71 13.17 7.52 -5.50
N GLN A 72 13.46 7.08 -6.71
CA GLN A 72 14.29 5.91 -6.92
C GLN A 72 15.70 6.13 -6.40
N ALA A 73 16.30 7.28 -6.68
CA ALA A 73 17.65 7.61 -6.21
C ALA A 73 17.72 7.78 -4.69
N LYS A 74 16.72 8.40 -4.06
CA LYS A 74 16.72 8.71 -2.62
C LYS A 74 16.14 7.61 -1.75
N LEU A 75 15.06 6.97 -2.18
CA LEU A 75 14.28 6.03 -1.39
C LEU A 75 14.32 4.59 -1.92
N GLY A 76 14.75 4.39 -3.16
CA GLY A 76 14.79 3.08 -3.82
C GLY A 76 13.48 2.68 -4.50
N TRP A 77 12.44 3.51 -4.48
CA TRP A 77 11.15 3.17 -5.05
C TRP A 77 11.20 3.05 -6.57
N GLN A 78 10.68 1.96 -7.08
CA GLN A 78 10.55 1.71 -8.52
C GLN A 78 9.09 1.87 -8.92
N VAL A 79 8.77 2.95 -9.61
CA VAL A 79 7.40 3.29 -9.99
C VAL A 79 7.22 3.07 -11.49
N ASN A 80 6.38 2.10 -11.86
CA ASN A 80 6.10 1.76 -13.24
C ASN A 80 4.61 1.93 -13.57
N THR A 81 4.33 2.52 -14.72
CA THR A 81 2.97 2.63 -15.26
C THR A 81 2.66 1.41 -16.11
N TRP A 82 1.47 0.86 -15.91
CA TRP A 82 0.93 -0.26 -16.65
C TRP A 82 -0.38 0.13 -17.33
N PRO A 83 -0.58 -0.27 -18.59
CA PRO A 83 -1.85 -0.04 -19.27
C PRO A 83 -3.00 -0.71 -18.51
N VAL A 84 -4.13 -0.03 -18.38
CA VAL A 84 -5.34 -0.61 -17.79
C VAL A 84 -5.82 -1.84 -18.59
N GLY A 85 -5.65 -1.83 -19.92
CA GLY A 85 -5.96 -2.98 -20.78
C GLY A 85 -5.25 -4.26 -20.33
N THR A 86 -4.01 -4.19 -19.82
CA THR A 86 -3.33 -5.37 -19.26
C THR A 86 -4.06 -5.90 -18.03
N LEU A 87 -4.54 -5.03 -17.15
CA LEU A 87 -5.35 -5.46 -16.01
C LEU A 87 -6.66 -6.11 -16.46
N VAL A 88 -7.33 -5.53 -17.48
CA VAL A 88 -8.56 -6.11 -18.05
C VAL A 88 -8.31 -7.52 -18.57
N GLU A 89 -7.22 -7.76 -19.31
CA GLU A 89 -6.85 -9.10 -19.77
C GLU A 89 -6.68 -10.09 -18.60
N TYR A 90 -6.10 -9.65 -17.49
CA TYR A 90 -5.96 -10.48 -16.29
C TYR A 90 -7.32 -10.73 -15.62
N ILE A 91 -8.24 -9.77 -15.60
CA ILE A 91 -9.60 -9.93 -15.05
C ILE A 91 -10.38 -10.96 -15.89
N ASP A 92 -10.31 -10.85 -17.22
CA ASP A 92 -10.98 -11.76 -18.15
C ASP A 92 -10.43 -13.19 -18.06
N ALA A 93 -9.16 -13.34 -17.70
CA ALA A 93 -8.50 -14.62 -17.55
C ALA A 93 -8.75 -15.31 -16.19
N VAL A 94 -9.47 -14.68 -15.24
CA VAL A 94 -9.80 -15.30 -13.95
C VAL A 94 -10.83 -16.41 -14.14
N ALA A 95 -10.50 -17.62 -13.69
CA ALA A 95 -11.41 -18.75 -13.77
C ALA A 95 -12.61 -18.58 -12.84
N GLU A 96 -13.78 -19.06 -13.28
CA GLU A 96 -15.01 -19.01 -12.46
C GLU A 96 -14.83 -19.73 -11.12
N THR A 97 -14.09 -20.84 -11.10
CA THR A 97 -13.82 -21.59 -9.87
C THR A 97 -13.01 -20.79 -8.83
N GLU A 98 -12.10 -19.93 -9.27
CA GLU A 98 -11.35 -19.03 -8.38
C GLU A 98 -12.26 -17.92 -7.84
N THR A 99 -13.12 -17.39 -8.71
CA THR A 99 -14.13 -16.40 -8.33
C THR A 99 -15.11 -16.97 -7.31
N ASP A 100 -15.62 -18.19 -7.54
CA ASP A 100 -16.53 -18.87 -6.60
C ASP A 100 -15.89 -19.10 -5.22
N ALA A 101 -14.60 -19.48 -5.20
CA ALA A 101 -13.87 -19.65 -3.96
C ALA A 101 -13.75 -18.34 -3.16
N LEU A 102 -13.44 -17.25 -3.85
CA LEU A 102 -13.35 -15.92 -3.20
C LEU A 102 -14.74 -15.41 -2.80
N MET A 103 -15.78 -15.61 -3.60
CA MET A 103 -17.16 -15.26 -3.22
C MET A 103 -17.61 -15.99 -1.96
N LYS A 104 -17.24 -17.26 -1.82
CA LYS A 104 -17.51 -18.02 -0.59
C LYS A 104 -16.81 -17.41 0.61
N GLU A 105 -15.50 -17.09 0.50
CA GLU A 105 -14.75 -16.42 1.56
C GLU A 105 -15.41 -15.10 1.96
N LEU A 106 -15.81 -14.28 0.98
CA LEU A 106 -16.49 -13.01 1.23
C LEU A 106 -17.79 -13.20 2.02
N SER A 107 -18.61 -14.21 1.66
CA SER A 107 -19.87 -14.51 2.35
C SER A 107 -19.67 -15.05 3.78
N GLU A 108 -18.54 -15.70 4.05
CA GLU A 108 -18.19 -16.18 5.39
C GLU A 108 -17.64 -15.04 6.27
N LYS A 109 -16.97 -14.06 5.67
CA LYS A 109 -16.28 -12.97 6.40
C LYS A 109 -17.16 -11.74 6.60
N TYR A 110 -18.06 -11.45 5.68
CA TYR A 110 -18.87 -10.23 5.65
C TYR A 110 -20.35 -10.53 5.53
N GLU A 111 -21.17 -9.67 6.13
CA GLU A 111 -22.60 -9.62 5.85
C GLU A 111 -22.83 -8.92 4.51
N ILE A 112 -23.35 -9.66 3.53
CA ILE A 112 -23.65 -9.12 2.20
C ILE A 112 -25.10 -8.60 2.21
N ASN A 113 -25.26 -7.30 2.38
CA ASN A 113 -26.56 -6.64 2.43
C ASN A 113 -26.85 -5.86 1.12
N THR A 114 -26.88 -6.59 0.00
CA THR A 114 -27.20 -6.04 -1.32
C THR A 114 -27.69 -7.14 -2.25
N ASP A 115 -28.53 -6.76 -3.22
CA ASP A 115 -28.97 -7.62 -4.32
C ASP A 115 -28.00 -7.60 -5.53
N LYS A 116 -27.01 -6.69 -5.52
CA LYS A 116 -26.01 -6.52 -6.59
C LYS A 116 -24.85 -7.53 -6.49
N VAL A 117 -25.18 -8.82 -6.40
CA VAL A 117 -24.18 -9.89 -6.23
C VAL A 117 -23.19 -9.94 -7.38
N ASP A 118 -23.64 -9.67 -8.62
CA ASP A 118 -22.78 -9.65 -9.80
C ASP A 118 -21.69 -8.56 -9.70
N SER A 119 -22.01 -7.41 -9.11
CA SER A 119 -21.00 -6.36 -8.84
C SER A 119 -19.91 -6.84 -7.87
N ILE A 120 -20.30 -7.57 -6.82
CA ILE A 120 -19.33 -8.15 -5.87
C ILE A 120 -18.49 -9.22 -6.58
N ARG A 121 -19.10 -10.02 -7.43
CA ARG A 121 -18.43 -11.05 -8.22
C ARG A 121 -17.38 -10.45 -9.16
N TYR A 122 -17.70 -9.35 -9.84
CA TYR A 122 -16.74 -8.62 -10.65
C TYR A 122 -15.57 -8.07 -9.80
N GLN A 123 -15.84 -7.55 -8.61
CA GLN A 123 -14.81 -7.10 -7.68
C GLN A 123 -13.91 -8.26 -7.19
N ALA A 124 -14.47 -9.44 -6.99
CA ALA A 124 -13.69 -10.63 -6.65
C ALA A 124 -12.74 -11.03 -7.80
N LYS A 125 -13.20 -11.03 -9.05
CA LYS A 125 -12.33 -11.22 -10.22
C LYS A 125 -11.23 -10.17 -10.28
N THR A 126 -11.59 -8.91 -10.04
CA THR A 126 -10.65 -7.79 -10.04
C THR A 126 -9.58 -7.95 -8.96
N GLU A 127 -9.95 -8.34 -7.74
CA GLU A 127 -8.99 -8.62 -6.65
C GLU A 127 -7.99 -9.71 -7.04
N ILE A 128 -8.49 -10.84 -7.56
CA ILE A 128 -7.65 -11.97 -7.98
C ILE A 128 -6.67 -11.53 -9.07
N ALA A 129 -7.17 -10.82 -10.08
CA ALA A 129 -6.36 -10.33 -11.20
C ALA A 129 -5.29 -9.34 -10.75
N MET A 130 -5.67 -8.33 -9.97
CA MET A 130 -4.74 -7.34 -9.44
C MET A 130 -3.67 -7.99 -8.57
N LYS A 131 -4.07 -8.86 -7.66
CA LYS A 131 -3.12 -9.57 -6.79
C LYS A 131 -2.12 -10.39 -7.60
N ARG A 132 -2.61 -11.16 -8.58
CA ARG A 132 -1.79 -11.98 -9.47
C ARG A 132 -0.74 -11.13 -10.21
N LEU A 133 -1.16 -10.02 -10.78
CA LEU A 133 -0.28 -9.14 -11.52
C LEU A 133 0.74 -8.44 -10.60
N LEU A 134 0.31 -7.95 -9.44
CA LEU A 134 1.18 -7.34 -8.44
C LEU A 134 2.24 -8.32 -7.94
N ASP A 135 1.85 -9.54 -7.62
CA ASP A 135 2.76 -10.58 -7.12
C ASP A 135 3.75 -11.03 -8.21
N GLN A 136 3.29 -11.19 -9.44
CA GLN A 136 4.14 -11.55 -10.59
C GLN A 136 5.25 -10.51 -10.81
N GLU A 137 4.92 -9.24 -10.70
CA GLU A 137 5.88 -8.14 -10.89
C GLU A 137 6.65 -7.79 -9.61
N GLY A 138 6.30 -8.41 -8.49
CA GLY A 138 6.89 -8.14 -7.18
C GLY A 138 6.54 -6.75 -6.64
N CYS A 139 5.38 -6.20 -7.01
CA CYS A 139 4.89 -4.92 -6.54
C CYS A 139 4.19 -5.08 -5.18
N ARG A 140 4.44 -4.14 -4.28
CA ARG A 140 3.82 -4.12 -2.94
C ARG A 140 2.94 -2.89 -2.72
N ALA A 141 2.82 -2.05 -3.74
CA ALA A 141 1.91 -0.90 -3.75
C ALA A 141 1.36 -0.69 -5.16
N PHE A 142 0.19 -0.08 -5.24
CA PHE A 142 -0.45 0.22 -6.51
C PHE A 142 -1.33 1.48 -6.41
N SER A 143 -1.59 2.07 -7.57
CA SER A 143 -2.54 3.19 -7.72
C SER A 143 -3.33 3.04 -9.01
N ASN A 144 -4.48 3.70 -9.06
CA ASN A 144 -5.28 3.91 -10.26
C ASN A 144 -6.01 5.25 -10.16
N THR A 145 -6.61 5.68 -11.27
CA THR A 145 -7.51 6.83 -11.27
C THR A 145 -8.82 6.46 -11.96
N PHE A 146 -9.93 6.95 -11.45
CA PHE A 146 -11.26 6.71 -12.03
C PHE A 146 -11.43 7.33 -13.43
N GLU A 147 -10.55 8.22 -13.83
CA GLU A 147 -10.55 8.84 -15.16
C GLU A 147 -9.89 7.96 -16.26
N ASP A 148 -9.16 6.92 -15.87
CA ASP A 148 -8.41 6.05 -16.79
C ASP A 148 -8.58 4.59 -16.39
N LEU A 149 -9.80 4.07 -16.56
CA LEU A 149 -10.18 2.68 -16.28
C LEU A 149 -10.93 2.06 -17.46
N TYR A 150 -10.55 2.44 -18.68
CA TYR A 150 -11.19 1.95 -19.90
C TYR A 150 -11.09 0.43 -20.04
N GLY A 151 -12.26 -0.20 -20.21
CA GLY A 151 -12.40 -1.65 -20.29
C GLY A 151 -12.75 -2.32 -18.96
N MET A 152 -12.64 -1.63 -17.83
CA MET A 152 -13.18 -2.10 -16.57
C MET A 152 -14.66 -1.73 -16.42
N GLU A 153 -15.44 -2.63 -15.83
CA GLU A 153 -16.88 -2.40 -15.59
C GLU A 153 -17.14 -1.50 -14.38
N GLN A 154 -16.21 -1.47 -13.42
CA GLN A 154 -16.36 -0.77 -12.14
C GLN A 154 -15.02 -0.23 -11.66
N LEU A 155 -15.08 0.76 -10.77
CA LEU A 155 -13.94 1.14 -9.92
C LEU A 155 -13.53 -0.04 -9.02
N PRO A 156 -12.24 -0.35 -8.88
CA PRO A 156 -11.78 -1.50 -8.09
C PRO A 156 -11.79 -1.22 -6.57
N GLY A 157 -12.90 -0.69 -6.04
CA GLY A 157 -12.99 -0.24 -4.65
C GLY A 157 -12.83 -1.37 -3.63
N LEU A 158 -13.65 -2.42 -3.73
CA LEU A 158 -13.57 -3.57 -2.83
C LEU A 158 -12.24 -4.32 -3.00
N ALA A 159 -11.78 -4.51 -4.24
CA ALA A 159 -10.49 -5.13 -4.52
C ALA A 159 -9.33 -4.35 -3.86
N SER A 160 -9.31 -3.02 -3.97
CA SER A 160 -8.29 -2.17 -3.35
C SER A 160 -8.31 -2.26 -1.82
N GLN A 161 -9.49 -2.24 -1.20
CA GLN A 161 -9.66 -2.39 0.26
C GLN A 161 -9.08 -3.73 0.74
N ARG A 162 -9.42 -4.82 0.07
CA ARG A 162 -8.98 -6.15 0.45
C ARG A 162 -7.49 -6.37 0.20
N LEU A 163 -6.93 -5.80 -0.86
CA LEU A 163 -5.48 -5.81 -1.09
C LEU A 163 -4.74 -5.01 -0.01
N MET A 164 -5.28 -3.87 0.43
CA MET A 164 -4.72 -3.15 1.58
C MET A 164 -4.74 -3.98 2.87
N GLU A 165 -5.80 -4.73 3.12
CA GLU A 165 -5.87 -5.68 4.25
C GLU A 165 -4.77 -6.75 4.15
N GLN A 166 -4.44 -7.21 2.94
CA GLN A 166 -3.38 -8.16 2.65
C GLN A 166 -1.96 -7.54 2.67
N GLY A 167 -1.82 -6.28 3.05
CA GLY A 167 -0.53 -5.60 3.22
C GLY A 167 -0.02 -4.81 2.01
N TYR A 168 -0.80 -4.70 0.94
CA TYR A 168 -0.44 -3.81 -0.17
C TYR A 168 -0.69 -2.35 0.20
N GLY A 169 0.11 -1.44 -0.33
CA GLY A 169 -0.15 -0.01 -0.25
C GLY A 169 -1.05 0.46 -1.39
N TYR A 170 -1.94 1.39 -1.10
CA TYR A 170 -2.81 2.02 -2.08
C TYR A 170 -2.86 3.53 -1.85
N GLY A 171 -3.03 4.27 -2.93
CA GLY A 171 -3.39 5.68 -2.96
C GLY A 171 -4.23 5.91 -4.21
N GLY A 172 -5.27 6.73 -4.10
CA GLY A 172 -6.17 7.04 -5.20
C GLY A 172 -5.54 7.96 -6.24
N GLU A 173 -6.28 8.22 -7.31
CA GLU A 173 -6.00 9.26 -8.32
C GLU A 173 -4.66 9.13 -9.06
N GLY A 174 -4.08 7.94 -9.06
CA GLY A 174 -2.76 7.71 -9.63
C GLY A 174 -1.61 8.15 -8.73
N ASP A 175 -1.88 8.52 -7.46
CA ASP A 175 -0.86 8.96 -6.51
C ASP A 175 -0.02 7.78 -6.00
N TRP A 176 0.98 7.47 -6.77
CA TRP A 176 1.97 6.44 -6.43
C TRP A 176 2.80 6.77 -5.18
N LYS A 177 2.91 8.07 -4.78
CA LYS A 177 3.66 8.47 -3.57
C LYS A 177 2.91 8.05 -2.32
N VAL A 178 1.60 8.34 -2.28
CA VAL A 178 0.72 7.90 -1.19
C VAL A 178 0.65 6.38 -1.15
N SER A 179 0.54 5.72 -2.31
CA SER A 179 0.56 4.26 -2.41
C SER A 179 1.81 3.65 -1.80
N ALA A 180 2.99 4.18 -2.18
CA ALA A 180 4.27 3.73 -1.66
C ALA A 180 4.37 3.96 -0.14
N MET A 181 3.99 5.15 0.33
CA MET A 181 4.06 5.47 1.76
C MET A 181 3.10 4.63 2.59
N THR A 182 1.90 4.34 2.08
CA THR A 182 0.94 3.43 2.73
C THR A 182 1.56 2.04 2.93
N ALA A 183 2.25 1.49 1.92
CA ALA A 183 2.95 0.22 2.05
C ALA A 183 4.08 0.27 3.08
N VAL A 184 4.88 1.33 3.09
CA VAL A 184 5.98 1.52 4.05
C VAL A 184 5.44 1.59 5.47
N ILE A 185 4.37 2.37 5.72
CA ILE A 185 3.79 2.51 7.04
C ILE A 185 3.14 1.20 7.50
N LYS A 186 2.53 0.43 6.60
CA LYS A 186 2.03 -0.93 6.91
C LYS A 186 3.17 -1.83 7.40
N ALA A 187 4.29 -1.86 6.70
CA ALA A 187 5.46 -2.64 7.13
C ALA A 187 6.01 -2.18 8.50
N MET A 188 6.02 -0.88 8.76
CA MET A 188 6.42 -0.32 10.06
C MET A 188 5.42 -0.66 11.18
N GLY A 189 4.14 -0.74 10.86
CA GLY A 189 3.05 -1.00 11.79
C GLY A 189 2.77 -2.48 12.07
N GLU A 190 3.46 -3.40 11.43
CA GLU A 190 3.21 -4.83 11.61
C GLU A 190 3.29 -5.24 13.09
N GLY A 191 2.25 -5.96 13.55
CA GLY A 191 2.11 -6.41 14.94
C GLY A 191 1.72 -5.32 15.95
N LEU A 192 1.37 -4.11 15.51
CA LEU A 192 0.69 -3.12 16.35
C LEU A 192 -0.83 -3.31 16.29
N ASP A 193 -1.49 -2.91 17.37
CA ASP A 193 -2.95 -2.85 17.39
C ASP A 193 -3.46 -1.80 16.37
N GLY A 194 -4.59 -2.10 15.72
CA GLY A 194 -5.15 -1.29 14.66
C GLY A 194 -4.57 -1.62 13.28
N GLY A 195 -4.62 -0.67 12.36
CA GLY A 195 -4.16 -0.88 10.99
C GLY A 195 -3.81 0.42 10.29
N THR A 196 -3.08 0.30 9.18
CA THR A 196 -2.79 1.42 8.29
C THR A 196 -3.57 1.23 7.00
N SER A 197 -4.27 2.25 6.57
CA SER A 197 -5.03 2.26 5.32
C SER A 197 -4.90 3.62 4.64
N PHE A 198 -5.18 3.66 3.35
CA PHE A 198 -5.46 4.89 2.64
C PHE A 198 -6.91 5.29 2.90
N MET A 199 -7.13 6.56 3.13
CA MET A 199 -8.45 7.15 3.21
C MET A 199 -8.56 8.23 2.13
N GLU A 200 -9.58 8.11 1.30
CA GLU A 200 -9.92 9.11 0.28
C GLU A 200 -10.55 10.34 0.95
N ASP A 201 -10.63 11.46 0.23
CA ASP A 201 -11.37 12.65 0.70
C ASP A 201 -12.81 12.28 1.00
N TYR A 202 -13.38 12.99 1.94
CA TYR A 202 -14.79 12.87 2.29
C TYR A 202 -15.53 14.18 2.05
N THR A 203 -16.82 14.06 1.79
CA THR A 203 -17.68 15.23 1.58
C THR A 203 -18.01 15.86 2.92
N TYR A 204 -17.75 17.16 3.03
CA TYR A 204 -18.16 17.95 4.19
C TYR A 204 -19.63 18.34 4.09
N ASP A 205 -20.39 18.18 5.16
CA ASP A 205 -21.68 18.82 5.34
C ASP A 205 -21.47 20.08 6.18
N LEU A 206 -21.46 21.23 5.49
CA LEU A 206 -21.26 22.53 6.12
C LEU A 206 -22.57 23.17 6.60
N THR A 207 -23.66 22.39 6.71
CA THR A 207 -24.89 22.85 7.29
C THR A 207 -24.68 23.14 8.78
N LYS A 208 -25.09 24.33 9.23
CA LYS A 208 -24.92 24.74 10.63
C LYS A 208 -25.53 23.72 11.59
N GLY A 209 -24.73 23.22 12.50
CA GLY A 209 -25.09 22.19 13.49
C GLY A 209 -24.70 20.76 13.14
N ASN A 210 -24.01 20.54 11.98
CA ASN A 210 -23.46 19.26 11.56
C ASN A 210 -21.92 19.27 11.58
N GLU A 211 -21.32 20.15 12.35
CA GLU A 211 -19.86 20.30 12.49
C GLU A 211 -19.28 19.24 13.43
#